data_23bcdde6c8add4f83c09ad5b2a16cd94
#
_entry.id   23bcdde6c8add4f83c09ad5b2a16cd94
#
_cell.length_a   1.000
_cell.length_b   1.000
_cell.length_c   1.000
_cell.angle_alpha   90.00
_cell.angle_beta   90.00
_cell.angle_gamma   90.00
#
_symmetry.space_group_name_H-M   'P 1'
#
loop_
_entity.id
_entity.type
_entity.pdbx_description
1 polymer ?
#
loop_
_entity_poly.entity_id
_entity_poly.type
_entity_poly.pdbx_seq_one_letter_code
_entity_poly.pdbx_strand_id
1 'polypeptide(L)'
;MNILDQNGLGLVGTISPSIEEAGWSGGDEGLLQGFGDALPWFLIAVLVYLVARAIVRNGRYRAMTELDVASREAVSAAVAAAEERTVGEIVPVVLERSDEHPQANWMAALLLVLLGSALLFSWLPWEQPLLLLTCQLGMGAIGCLLAHFLPDFKRLFVSGARAQSVAEEQAFQEFYRLGLHRTEQQTGVLLFVSLFEHRVIVLGDQGIHAKVAPELWKAVESAILKGARGGALAGGLINGISLCADVLEEHFPWREGDRNELPDRLIVRVE
;
A
#
# COMPACT_ATOMS: atom_id res chain seq x y z
N MET A 1 -11.34 36.97 -89.05
CA MET A 1 -10.04 37.21 -89.69
C MET A 1 -9.09 36.19 -89.07
N ASN A 2 -8.98 35.14 -89.88
CA ASN A 2 -7.78 34.30 -90.15
C ASN A 2 -6.59 34.59 -89.19
N ILE A 3 -5.95 33.58 -88.65
CA ILE A 3 -4.98 32.73 -89.39
C ILE A 3 -4.82 31.43 -88.69
N LEU A 4 -4.84 30.34 -89.43
CA LEU A 4 -4.28 29.04 -89.19
C LEU A 4 -2.80 29.12 -88.85
N ASP A 5 -2.32 28.19 -87.98
CA ASP A 5 -1.17 27.41 -88.40
C ASP A 5 -1.14 26.04 -87.77
N GLN A 6 -0.70 25.17 -88.57
CA GLN A 6 -0.50 23.73 -88.48
C GLN A 6 0.80 23.40 -87.76
N ASN A 7 0.75 22.26 -87.18
CA ASN A 7 1.73 21.15 -87.03
C ASN A 7 1.48 20.52 -85.69
N GLY A 8 0.90 19.41 -85.52
CA GLY A 8 1.22 18.09 -86.04
C GLY A 8 2.38 17.47 -85.30
N LEU A 9 2.08 16.69 -84.31
CA LEU A 9 2.78 15.59 -83.70
C LEU A 9 2.38 15.52 -82.20
N GLY A 10 1.68 14.54 -81.84
CA GLY A 10 2.14 13.21 -81.54
C GLY A 10 1.73 12.91 -80.11
N LEU A 11 0.77 12.09 -79.97
CA LEU A 11 0.43 11.23 -78.85
C LEU A 11 1.51 11.11 -77.77
N VAL A 12 1.28 11.72 -76.60
CA VAL A 12 1.74 11.13 -75.35
C VAL A 12 0.47 10.98 -74.47
N GLY A 13 -0.08 9.81 -74.52
CA GLY A 13 -1.07 9.38 -73.59
C GLY A 13 -0.50 9.52 -72.20
N THR A 14 -0.97 10.48 -71.41
CA THR A 14 -0.82 10.49 -69.97
C THR A 14 -1.64 9.30 -69.47
N ILE A 15 -0.94 8.20 -69.26
CA ILE A 15 -1.39 7.13 -68.38
C ILE A 15 -1.35 7.72 -66.99
N SER A 16 -2.47 8.25 -66.53
CA SER A 16 -2.73 8.39 -65.12
C SER A 16 -2.93 6.98 -64.61
N PRO A 17 -2.05 6.46 -63.79
CA PRO A 17 -2.44 5.32 -62.99
C PRO A 17 -3.45 5.82 -61.98
N SER A 18 -4.70 5.51 -62.19
CA SER A 18 -5.72 5.47 -61.17
C SER A 18 -5.31 4.43 -60.14
N ILE A 19 -4.42 4.85 -59.23
CA ILE A 19 -4.18 4.18 -57.94
C ILE A 19 -5.26 4.70 -56.99
N GLU A 20 -6.46 4.60 -57.46
CA GLU A 20 -7.65 4.74 -56.63
C GLU A 20 -8.39 3.43 -56.77
N GLU A 21 -8.63 2.80 -55.65
CA GLU A 21 -9.33 1.51 -55.48
C GLU A 21 -8.48 0.25 -55.34
N ALA A 22 -7.37 0.34 -54.55
CA ALA A 22 -7.06 -0.79 -53.72
C ALA A 22 -7.72 -0.53 -52.35
N GLY A 23 -8.90 -1.14 -52.17
CA GLY A 23 -9.76 -0.97 -51.00
C GLY A 23 -9.06 -1.23 -49.67
N TRP A 24 -8.64 -0.17 -49.02
CA TRP A 24 -8.21 -0.09 -47.64
C TRP A 24 -9.08 0.89 -46.85
N SER A 25 -10.34 1.01 -47.18
CA SER A 25 -11.29 1.83 -46.47
C SER A 25 -12.40 0.97 -45.89
N GLY A 26 -12.33 0.63 -44.65
CA GLY A 26 -13.48 0.10 -43.93
C GLY A 26 -13.24 -0.89 -42.81
N GLY A 27 -12.03 -1.47 -42.67
CA GLY A 27 -11.75 -2.44 -41.60
C GLY A 27 -11.29 -1.81 -40.31
N ASP A 28 -10.48 -0.77 -40.39
CA ASP A 28 -9.80 -0.21 -39.21
C ASP A 28 -10.64 0.80 -38.43
N GLU A 29 -11.47 1.59 -39.13
CA GLU A 29 -12.35 2.56 -38.47
C GLU A 29 -13.44 1.88 -37.64
N GLY A 30 -14.01 0.78 -38.13
CA GLY A 30 -15.01 0.01 -37.39
C GLY A 30 -14.46 -0.71 -36.17
N LEU A 31 -13.23 -1.21 -36.23
CA LEU A 31 -12.55 -1.81 -35.11
C LEU A 31 -12.20 -0.76 -34.07
N LEU A 32 -11.64 0.39 -34.44
CA LEU A 32 -11.31 1.47 -33.56
C LEU A 32 -12.55 2.10 -32.89
N GLN A 33 -13.67 2.23 -33.61
CA GLN A 33 -14.94 2.65 -33.05
C GLN A 33 -15.48 1.60 -32.07
N GLY A 34 -15.47 0.32 -32.39
CA GLY A 34 -15.91 -0.76 -31.52
C GLY A 34 -15.06 -0.85 -30.22
N PHE A 35 -13.76 -0.63 -30.33
CA PHE A 35 -12.89 -0.50 -29.13
C PHE A 35 -13.21 0.75 -28.31
N GLY A 36 -13.48 1.90 -28.94
CA GLY A 36 -13.88 3.13 -28.26
C GLY A 36 -15.15 2.95 -27.43
N ASP A 37 -16.15 2.27 -28.01
CA ASP A 37 -17.43 2.04 -27.31
C ASP A 37 -17.35 0.99 -26.21
N ALA A 38 -16.49 -0.02 -26.34
CA ALA A 38 -16.30 -1.07 -25.33
C ALA A 38 -15.39 -0.64 -24.18
N LEU A 39 -14.46 0.27 -24.41
CA LEU A 39 -13.45 0.69 -23.43
C LEU A 39 -14.04 1.21 -22.12
N PRO A 40 -15.05 2.11 -22.09
CA PRO A 40 -15.64 2.59 -20.84
C PRO A 40 -16.26 1.46 -20.02
N TRP A 41 -16.94 0.51 -20.67
CA TRP A 41 -17.55 -0.63 -19.97
C TRP A 41 -16.51 -1.59 -19.40
N PHE A 42 -15.42 -1.81 -20.12
CA PHE A 42 -14.28 -2.59 -19.62
C PHE A 42 -13.64 -1.93 -18.41
N LEU A 43 -13.43 -0.61 -18.43
CA LEU A 43 -12.88 0.14 -17.31
C LEU A 43 -13.79 0.14 -16.09
N ILE A 44 -15.12 0.26 -16.30
CA ILE A 44 -16.11 0.12 -15.23
C ILE A 44 -16.05 -1.28 -14.63
N ALA A 45 -15.97 -2.32 -15.46
CA ALA A 45 -15.89 -3.70 -14.99
C ALA A 45 -14.59 -3.95 -14.17
N VAL A 46 -13.44 -3.44 -14.64
CA VAL A 46 -12.17 -3.50 -13.90
C VAL A 46 -12.26 -2.74 -12.60
N LEU A 47 -12.84 -1.54 -12.59
CA LEU A 47 -13.04 -0.75 -11.37
C LEU A 47 -13.91 -1.49 -10.36
N VAL A 48 -15.07 -2.03 -10.80
CA VAL A 48 -15.98 -2.82 -9.96
C VAL A 48 -15.26 -4.05 -9.39
N TYR A 49 -14.48 -4.76 -10.22
CA TYR A 49 -13.68 -5.89 -9.76
C TYR A 49 -12.64 -5.48 -8.71
N LEU A 50 -11.90 -4.39 -8.93
CA LEU A 50 -10.92 -3.89 -7.97
C LEU A 50 -11.58 -3.46 -6.66
N VAL A 51 -12.73 -2.78 -6.73
CA VAL A 51 -13.52 -2.38 -5.56
C VAL A 51 -14.01 -3.61 -4.80
N ALA A 52 -14.62 -4.58 -5.49
CA ALA A 52 -15.11 -5.81 -4.87
C ALA A 52 -13.96 -6.60 -4.20
N ARG A 53 -12.82 -6.72 -4.89
CA ARG A 53 -11.62 -7.36 -4.34
C ARG A 53 -11.08 -6.63 -3.11
N ALA A 54 -11.09 -5.30 -3.13
CA ALA A 54 -10.60 -4.48 -2.02
C ALA A 54 -11.55 -4.58 -0.81
N ILE A 55 -12.87 -4.61 -1.02
CA ILE A 55 -13.85 -4.81 0.06
C ILE A 55 -13.61 -6.16 0.76
N VAL A 56 -13.42 -7.23 -0.02
CA VAL A 56 -13.14 -8.58 0.54
C VAL A 56 -11.84 -8.60 1.33
N ARG A 57 -10.83 -7.81 0.93
CA ARG A 57 -9.52 -7.76 1.59
C ARG A 57 -9.43 -6.76 2.75
N ASN A 58 -10.42 -5.88 2.89
CA ASN A 58 -10.38 -4.80 3.88
C ASN A 58 -10.26 -5.32 5.33
N GLY A 59 -10.71 -6.54 5.61
CA GLY A 59 -10.56 -7.18 6.93
C GLY A 59 -9.11 -7.36 7.39
N ARG A 60 -8.14 -7.45 6.47
CA ARG A 60 -6.73 -7.67 6.80
C ARG A 60 -6.01 -6.49 7.47
N TYR A 61 -6.58 -5.30 7.39
CA TYR A 61 -6.01 -4.10 8.02
C TYR A 61 -6.62 -3.80 9.39
N ARG A 62 -7.59 -4.62 9.82
CA ARG A 62 -8.24 -4.47 11.13
C ARG A 62 -7.57 -5.39 12.14
N ALA A 63 -6.79 -4.80 13.03
CA ALA A 63 -6.10 -5.52 14.10
C ALA A 63 -7.05 -6.35 14.97
N MET A 64 -8.27 -5.85 15.20
CA MET A 64 -9.31 -6.54 15.96
C MET A 64 -9.84 -7.80 15.26
N THR A 65 -9.79 -7.87 13.94
CA THR A 65 -10.22 -9.04 13.15
C THR A 65 -9.12 -10.10 13.07
N GLU A 66 -7.86 -9.67 13.00
CA GLU A 66 -6.70 -10.57 12.92
C GLU A 66 -6.28 -11.12 14.30
N LEU A 67 -6.60 -10.39 15.37
CA LEU A 67 -6.21 -10.71 16.75
C LEU A 67 -7.45 -10.81 17.62
N ASP A 68 -8.07 -11.99 17.64
CA ASP A 68 -9.14 -12.31 18.59
C ASP A 68 -8.61 -12.41 20.03
N VAL A 69 -9.50 -12.56 20.99
CA VAL A 69 -9.13 -12.61 22.42
C VAL A 69 -8.13 -13.74 22.70
N ALA A 70 -8.36 -14.93 22.15
CA ALA A 70 -7.49 -16.08 22.34
C ALA A 70 -6.09 -15.85 21.75
N SER A 71 -6.01 -15.22 20.58
CA SER A 71 -4.74 -14.84 19.95
C SER A 71 -3.96 -13.83 20.78
N ARG A 72 -4.62 -12.86 21.38
CA ARG A 72 -3.97 -11.87 22.27
C ARG A 72 -3.44 -12.51 23.53
N GLU A 73 -4.22 -13.41 24.14
CA GLU A 73 -3.80 -14.17 25.32
C GLU A 73 -2.58 -15.05 24.99
N ALA A 74 -2.59 -15.72 23.83
CA ALA A 74 -1.46 -16.54 23.37
C ALA A 74 -0.18 -15.72 23.14
N VAL A 75 -0.30 -14.51 22.56
CA VAL A 75 0.84 -13.59 22.39
C VAL A 75 1.33 -13.09 23.74
N SER A 76 0.44 -12.73 24.67
CA SER A 76 0.81 -12.30 26.02
C SER A 76 1.50 -13.40 26.82
N ALA A 77 1.03 -14.64 26.69
CA ALA A 77 1.70 -15.80 27.29
C ALA A 77 3.09 -16.05 26.71
N ALA A 78 3.27 -15.80 25.40
CA ALA A 78 4.59 -15.91 24.76
C ALA A 78 5.55 -14.81 25.24
N VAL A 79 5.05 -13.60 25.54
CA VAL A 79 5.85 -12.52 26.16
C VAL A 79 6.32 -12.96 27.54
N ALA A 80 5.39 -13.35 28.42
CA ALA A 80 5.72 -13.82 29.77
C ALA A 80 6.77 -14.95 29.76
N ALA A 81 6.58 -15.95 28.88
CA ALA A 81 7.55 -17.05 28.75
C ALA A 81 8.92 -16.62 28.20
N ALA A 82 8.97 -15.55 27.39
CA ALA A 82 10.22 -14.96 26.91
C ALA A 82 10.97 -14.24 28.04
N GLU A 83 10.26 -13.46 28.84
CA GLU A 83 10.81 -12.68 29.95
C GLU A 83 11.30 -13.55 31.12
N GLU A 84 10.79 -14.77 31.28
CA GLU A 84 11.38 -15.77 32.22
C GLU A 84 12.82 -16.17 31.86
N ARG A 85 13.29 -15.90 30.63
CA ARG A 85 14.62 -16.29 30.14
C ARG A 85 15.63 -15.14 30.12
N THR A 86 15.16 -13.89 30.22
CA THR A 86 15.98 -12.69 30.04
C THR A 86 15.54 -11.58 30.98
N VAL A 87 16.44 -10.68 31.31
CA VAL A 87 16.11 -9.39 31.99
C VAL A 87 15.63 -8.33 31.01
N GLY A 88 15.40 -8.69 29.77
CA GLY A 88 14.86 -7.78 28.74
C GLY A 88 13.35 -7.76 28.77
N GLU A 89 12.77 -6.59 28.71
CA GLU A 89 11.33 -6.34 28.68
C GLU A 89 10.83 -6.24 27.24
N ILE A 90 9.90 -7.09 26.83
CA ILE A 90 9.41 -7.18 25.45
C ILE A 90 7.97 -6.68 25.36
N VAL A 91 7.74 -5.58 24.67
CA VAL A 91 6.40 -5.02 24.49
C VAL A 91 5.97 -5.09 23.01
N PRO A 92 5.08 -6.02 22.66
CA PRO A 92 4.48 -6.07 21.32
C PRO A 92 3.35 -5.05 21.19
N VAL A 93 3.42 -4.23 20.11
CA VAL A 93 2.42 -3.23 19.76
C VAL A 93 1.96 -3.43 18.33
N VAL A 94 0.66 -3.50 18.12
CA VAL A 94 0.05 -3.61 16.79
C VAL A 94 -0.86 -2.42 16.56
N LEU A 95 -0.57 -1.64 15.52
CA LEU A 95 -1.41 -0.56 15.03
C LEU A 95 -2.09 -0.96 13.71
N GLU A 96 -3.31 -0.48 13.51
CA GLU A 96 -3.98 -0.64 12.23
C GLU A 96 -3.31 0.21 11.15
N ARG A 97 -2.90 1.43 11.50
CA ARG A 97 -2.15 2.35 10.62
C ARG A 97 -1.27 3.30 11.44
N SER A 98 -0.18 3.76 10.86
CA SER A 98 0.73 4.73 11.49
C SER A 98 0.49 6.18 11.06
N ASP A 99 -0.22 6.40 9.93
CA ASP A 99 -0.57 7.74 9.41
C ASP A 99 -1.87 7.64 8.60
N GLU A 100 -2.65 8.70 8.59
CA GLU A 100 -3.85 8.80 7.74
C GLU A 100 -3.56 8.90 6.25
N HIS A 101 -2.35 9.23 5.85
CA HIS A 101 -1.91 9.42 4.47
C HIS A 101 -2.87 10.28 3.62
N PRO A 102 -3.14 11.53 4.01
CA PRO A 102 -4.08 12.38 3.29
C PRO A 102 -3.65 12.68 1.85
N GLN A 103 -2.34 12.70 1.58
CA GLN A 103 -1.80 12.88 0.24
C GLN A 103 -2.28 11.79 -0.73
N ALA A 104 -2.44 10.55 -0.26
CA ALA A 104 -2.90 9.44 -1.08
C ALA A 104 -4.33 9.66 -1.62
N ASN A 105 -5.21 10.31 -0.85
CA ASN A 105 -6.56 10.64 -1.28
C ASN A 105 -6.54 11.66 -2.44
N TRP A 106 -5.69 12.69 -2.33
CA TRP A 106 -5.53 13.70 -3.39
C TRP A 106 -4.88 13.13 -4.65
N MET A 107 -3.90 12.25 -4.50
CA MET A 107 -3.27 11.56 -5.64
C MET A 107 -4.26 10.64 -6.35
N ALA A 108 -5.11 9.94 -5.62
CA ALA A 108 -6.17 9.12 -6.18
C ALA A 108 -7.21 9.97 -6.94
N ALA A 109 -7.61 11.12 -6.37
CA ALA A 109 -8.49 12.08 -7.03
C ALA A 109 -7.90 12.57 -8.34
N LEU A 110 -6.64 13.04 -8.32
CA LEU A 110 -5.94 13.53 -9.49
C LEU A 110 -5.81 12.45 -10.56
N LEU A 111 -5.46 11.23 -10.18
CA LEU A 111 -5.34 10.11 -11.09
C LEU A 111 -6.69 9.83 -11.80
N LEU A 112 -7.80 9.80 -11.06
CA LEU A 112 -9.12 9.57 -11.65
C LEU A 112 -9.58 10.71 -12.54
N VAL A 113 -9.27 11.95 -12.22
CA VAL A 113 -9.55 13.09 -13.10
C VAL A 113 -8.75 12.96 -14.40
N LEU A 114 -7.45 12.71 -14.33
CA LEU A 114 -6.58 12.63 -15.50
C LEU A 114 -6.91 11.41 -16.37
N LEU A 115 -6.95 10.21 -15.79
CA LEU A 115 -7.26 9.00 -16.52
C LEU A 115 -8.69 9.00 -17.02
N GLY A 116 -9.66 9.41 -16.18
CA GLY A 116 -11.05 9.51 -16.56
C GLY A 116 -11.26 10.49 -17.72
N SER A 117 -10.62 11.67 -17.67
CA SER A 117 -10.68 12.64 -18.76
C SER A 117 -10.05 12.09 -20.04
N ALA A 118 -8.93 11.36 -19.96
CA ALA A 118 -8.27 10.79 -21.12
C ALA A 118 -9.08 9.64 -21.73
N LEU A 119 -9.57 8.71 -20.90
CA LEU A 119 -10.27 7.51 -21.35
C LEU A 119 -11.70 7.79 -21.80
N LEU A 120 -12.37 8.75 -21.19
CA LEU A 120 -13.73 9.14 -21.53
C LEU A 120 -13.77 10.40 -22.42
N PHE A 121 -12.65 10.69 -23.10
CA PHE A 121 -12.52 11.91 -23.93
C PHE A 121 -13.72 12.15 -24.85
N SER A 122 -14.16 11.12 -25.58
CA SER A 122 -15.28 11.20 -26.52
C SER A 122 -16.67 11.39 -25.87
N TRP A 123 -16.75 11.15 -24.55
CA TRP A 123 -18.01 11.19 -23.79
C TRP A 123 -18.13 12.47 -22.96
N LEU A 124 -17.05 13.20 -22.80
CA LEU A 124 -17.04 14.41 -22.00
C LEU A 124 -17.59 15.61 -22.76
N PRO A 125 -18.33 16.49 -22.10
CA PRO A 125 -18.96 17.66 -22.71
C PRO A 125 -17.96 18.83 -22.88
N TRP A 126 -16.98 18.66 -23.76
CA TRP A 126 -15.90 19.64 -23.99
C TRP A 126 -16.38 21.03 -24.41
N GLU A 127 -17.54 21.12 -25.08
CA GLU A 127 -18.14 22.37 -25.50
C GLU A 127 -18.87 23.13 -24.37
N GLN A 128 -19.05 22.48 -23.23
CA GLN A 128 -19.77 23.03 -22.07
C GLN A 128 -18.86 23.08 -20.85
N PRO A 129 -18.09 24.17 -20.65
CA PRO A 129 -17.04 24.22 -19.62
C PRO A 129 -17.52 23.93 -18.19
N LEU A 130 -18.73 24.43 -17.85
CA LEU A 130 -19.29 24.22 -16.52
C LEU A 130 -19.66 22.74 -16.29
N LEU A 131 -20.25 22.10 -17.29
CA LEU A 131 -20.60 20.68 -17.20
C LEU A 131 -19.35 19.79 -17.19
N LEU A 132 -18.33 20.14 -17.99
CA LEU A 132 -17.03 19.46 -17.95
C LEU A 132 -16.40 19.54 -16.56
N LEU A 133 -16.39 20.73 -15.95
CA LEU A 133 -15.86 20.94 -14.61
C LEU A 133 -16.61 20.10 -13.58
N THR A 134 -17.93 20.03 -13.64
CA THR A 134 -18.74 19.21 -12.72
C THR A 134 -18.43 17.71 -12.87
N CYS A 135 -18.24 17.23 -14.12
CA CYS A 135 -17.82 15.85 -14.37
C CYS A 135 -16.43 15.56 -13.76
N GLN A 136 -15.47 16.45 -13.96
CA GLN A 136 -14.11 16.29 -13.40
C GLN A 136 -14.09 16.34 -11.88
N LEU A 137 -14.86 17.24 -11.26
CA LEU A 137 -15.03 17.28 -9.80
C LEU A 137 -15.67 15.97 -9.29
N GLY A 138 -16.66 15.44 -9.99
CA GLY A 138 -17.25 14.15 -9.68
C GLY A 138 -16.24 13.01 -9.74
N MET A 139 -15.40 12.94 -10.77
CA MET A 139 -14.31 11.96 -10.88
C MET A 139 -13.32 12.09 -9.73
N GLY A 140 -12.93 13.31 -9.38
CA GLY A 140 -12.05 13.59 -8.24
C GLY A 140 -12.65 13.14 -6.91
N ALA A 141 -13.94 13.45 -6.68
CA ALA A 141 -14.66 13.01 -5.50
C ALA A 141 -14.73 11.47 -5.39
N ILE A 142 -15.00 10.77 -6.50
CA ILE A 142 -14.98 9.31 -6.55
C ILE A 142 -13.57 8.79 -6.20
N GLY A 143 -12.50 9.40 -6.71
CA GLY A 143 -11.13 9.03 -6.38
C GLY A 143 -10.82 9.16 -4.89
N CYS A 144 -11.21 10.27 -4.28
CA CYS A 144 -11.09 10.47 -2.83
C CYS A 144 -11.87 9.42 -2.04
N LEU A 145 -13.12 9.16 -2.42
CA LEU A 145 -13.97 8.17 -1.75
C LEU A 145 -13.38 6.76 -1.86
N LEU A 146 -12.93 6.37 -3.05
CA LEU A 146 -12.27 5.07 -3.24
C LEU A 146 -11.03 4.94 -2.37
N ALA A 147 -10.16 5.95 -2.31
CA ALA A 147 -8.98 5.92 -1.44
C ALA A 147 -9.35 5.94 0.04
N HIS A 148 -10.45 6.59 0.43
CA HIS A 148 -10.91 6.61 1.81
C HIS A 148 -11.45 5.26 2.28
N PHE A 149 -12.30 4.61 1.47
CA PHE A 149 -12.96 3.35 1.85
C PHE A 149 -12.17 2.08 1.47
N LEU A 150 -11.19 2.18 0.58
CA LEU A 150 -10.43 1.04 0.07
C LEU A 150 -8.96 1.15 0.43
N PRO A 151 -8.49 0.59 1.56
CA PRO A 151 -7.10 0.68 2.01
C PRO A 151 -6.10 0.15 0.96
N ASP A 152 -6.42 -0.96 0.27
CA ASP A 152 -5.56 -1.51 -0.80
C ASP A 152 -5.38 -0.52 -1.96
N PHE A 153 -6.45 0.22 -2.33
CA PHE A 153 -6.36 1.25 -3.36
C PHE A 153 -5.55 2.46 -2.86
N LYS A 154 -5.83 2.93 -1.64
CA LYS A 154 -5.07 4.02 -1.02
C LYS A 154 -3.58 3.72 -0.97
N ARG A 155 -3.23 2.49 -0.66
CA ARG A 155 -1.84 2.04 -0.52
C ARG A 155 -1.03 2.13 -1.81
N LEU A 156 -1.66 2.09 -3.00
CA LEU A 156 -0.98 2.31 -4.29
C LEU A 156 -0.31 3.69 -4.37
N PHE A 157 -0.82 4.66 -3.61
CA PHE A 157 -0.32 6.04 -3.58
C PHE A 157 0.62 6.33 -2.40
N VAL A 158 0.92 5.34 -1.56
CA VAL A 158 1.86 5.47 -0.45
C VAL A 158 3.19 4.85 -0.84
N SER A 159 4.23 5.69 -0.95
CA SER A 159 5.57 5.19 -1.26
C SER A 159 6.13 4.34 -0.12
N GLY A 160 6.96 3.34 -0.46
CA GLY A 160 7.60 2.49 0.53
C GLY A 160 8.48 3.27 1.52
N ALA A 161 9.14 4.35 1.07
CA ALA A 161 9.93 5.23 1.94
C ALA A 161 9.05 5.99 2.94
N ARG A 162 7.90 6.54 2.49
CA ARG A 162 6.96 7.21 3.39
C ARG A 162 6.37 6.24 4.40
N ALA A 163 5.95 5.04 3.97
CA ALA A 163 5.44 4.00 4.85
C ALA A 163 6.45 3.60 5.93
N GLN A 164 7.74 3.51 5.57
CA GLN A 164 8.81 3.24 6.53
C GLN A 164 8.99 4.39 7.52
N SER A 165 9.11 5.62 7.04
CA SER A 165 9.34 6.80 7.87
C SER A 165 8.22 7.02 8.89
N VAL A 166 6.93 6.89 8.49
CA VAL A 166 5.81 7.07 9.43
C VAL A 166 5.71 5.93 10.45
N ALA A 167 6.03 4.69 10.04
CA ALA A 167 6.06 3.56 10.96
C ALA A 167 7.19 3.70 11.99
N GLU A 168 8.38 4.15 11.58
CA GLU A 168 9.49 4.44 12.50
C GLU A 168 9.14 5.56 13.48
N GLU A 169 8.59 6.67 12.99
CA GLU A 169 8.18 7.79 13.84
C GLU A 169 7.15 7.35 14.88
N GLN A 170 6.14 6.58 14.46
CA GLN A 170 5.12 6.06 15.37
C GLN A 170 5.69 5.04 16.36
N ALA A 171 6.61 4.18 15.92
CA ALA A 171 7.30 3.24 16.81
C ALA A 171 8.10 3.99 17.90
N PHE A 172 8.82 5.06 17.53
CA PHE A 172 9.51 5.90 18.52
C PHE A 172 8.53 6.55 19.51
N GLN A 173 7.40 7.08 19.04
CA GLN A 173 6.37 7.65 19.91
C GLN A 173 5.84 6.62 20.90
N GLU A 174 5.52 5.39 20.43
CA GLU A 174 5.06 4.31 21.32
C GLU A 174 6.13 3.86 22.30
N PHE A 175 7.40 3.77 21.89
CA PHE A 175 8.52 3.44 22.75
C PHE A 175 8.63 4.37 23.96
N TYR A 176 8.56 5.68 23.73
CA TYR A 176 8.59 6.67 24.81
C TYR A 176 7.30 6.70 25.61
N ARG A 177 6.15 6.57 24.97
CA ARG A 177 4.84 6.60 25.63
C ARG A 177 4.64 5.43 26.59
N LEU A 178 5.14 4.26 26.24
CA LEU A 178 5.07 3.06 27.05
C LEU A 178 6.15 2.99 28.13
N GLY A 179 7.11 3.89 28.10
CA GLY A 179 8.15 3.98 29.12
C GLY A 179 9.28 2.96 28.98
N LEU A 180 9.45 2.33 27.80
CA LEU A 180 10.51 1.34 27.58
C LEU A 180 11.91 1.88 27.86
N HIS A 181 12.11 3.18 27.73
CA HIS A 181 13.35 3.88 28.06
C HIS A 181 13.59 4.06 29.58
N ARG A 182 12.67 3.60 30.43
CA ARG A 182 12.75 3.78 31.89
C ARG A 182 13.09 2.50 32.64
N THR A 183 13.31 1.39 31.93
CA THR A 183 13.73 0.14 32.56
C THR A 183 15.09 0.33 33.25
N GLU A 184 15.28 -0.30 34.40
CA GLU A 184 16.45 -0.09 35.26
C GLU A 184 17.77 -0.37 34.52
N GLN A 185 17.79 -1.38 33.67
CA GLN A 185 18.97 -1.78 32.90
C GLN A 185 18.98 -1.27 31.45
N GLN A 186 18.00 -0.43 31.05
CA GLN A 186 17.82 0.03 29.68
C GLN A 186 17.69 -1.13 28.67
N THR A 187 16.90 -2.13 29.05
CA THR A 187 16.71 -3.38 28.30
C THR A 187 15.33 -3.53 27.67
N GLY A 188 14.58 -2.44 27.55
CA GLY A 188 13.29 -2.42 26.89
C GLY A 188 13.40 -2.66 25.39
N VAL A 189 12.55 -3.55 24.84
CA VAL A 189 12.43 -3.86 23.41
C VAL A 189 10.99 -3.71 22.97
N LEU A 190 10.76 -2.86 21.98
CA LEU A 190 9.48 -2.68 21.32
C LEU A 190 9.42 -3.53 20.03
N LEU A 191 8.41 -4.38 19.93
CA LEU A 191 8.05 -5.07 18.67
C LEU A 191 6.83 -4.36 18.06
N PHE A 192 7.08 -3.38 17.20
CA PHE A 192 6.03 -2.57 16.61
C PHE A 192 5.60 -3.10 15.24
N VAL A 193 4.29 -3.27 15.05
CA VAL A 193 3.69 -3.74 13.79
C VAL A 193 2.67 -2.72 13.31
N SER A 194 2.85 -2.22 12.10
CA SER A 194 1.88 -1.39 11.40
C SER A 194 1.26 -2.18 10.24
N LEU A 195 -0.05 -2.44 10.33
CA LEU A 195 -0.74 -3.33 9.40
C LEU A 195 -0.92 -2.67 8.03
N PHE A 196 -1.36 -1.42 7.99
CA PHE A 196 -1.58 -0.71 6.73
C PHE A 196 -0.28 -0.46 5.98
N GLU A 197 0.78 -0.03 6.65
CA GLU A 197 2.10 0.21 6.07
C GLU A 197 2.84 -1.07 5.73
N HIS A 198 2.41 -2.23 6.28
CA HIS A 198 3.10 -3.51 6.22
C HIS A 198 4.54 -3.40 6.70
N ARG A 199 4.72 -2.76 7.84
CA ARG A 199 6.03 -2.56 8.47
C ARG A 199 6.08 -3.21 9.84
N VAL A 200 7.22 -3.76 10.12
CA VAL A 200 7.61 -4.23 11.45
C VAL A 200 8.87 -3.47 11.82
N ILE A 201 8.87 -2.88 12.99
CA ILE A 201 10.01 -2.11 13.53
C ILE A 201 10.35 -2.71 14.88
N VAL A 202 11.61 -3.06 15.07
CA VAL A 202 12.13 -3.49 16.37
C VAL A 202 13.00 -2.38 16.92
N LEU A 203 12.64 -1.85 18.10
CA LEU A 203 13.40 -0.82 18.78
C LEU A 203 13.88 -1.37 20.13
N GLY A 204 15.19 -1.39 20.32
CA GLY A 204 15.80 -1.66 21.63
C GLY A 204 16.24 -0.37 22.31
N ASP A 205 16.25 -0.35 23.61
CA ASP A 205 16.81 0.75 24.39
C ASP A 205 18.34 0.80 24.30
N GLN A 206 18.95 1.82 24.90
CA GLN A 206 20.39 2.07 24.79
C GLN A 206 21.25 0.89 25.29
N GLY A 207 20.84 0.20 26.36
CA GLY A 207 21.52 -0.99 26.85
C GLY A 207 21.53 -2.12 25.84
N ILE A 208 20.43 -2.28 25.09
CA ILE A 208 20.32 -3.26 23.99
C ILE A 208 21.24 -2.88 22.83
N HIS A 209 21.17 -1.63 22.36
CA HIS A 209 22.01 -1.15 21.25
C HIS A 209 23.50 -1.28 21.50
N ALA A 210 23.93 -1.23 22.78
CA ALA A 210 25.34 -1.35 23.15
C ALA A 210 25.90 -2.77 22.94
N LYS A 211 25.03 -3.81 22.89
CA LYS A 211 25.46 -5.23 22.87
C LYS A 211 24.92 -6.01 21.69
N VAL A 212 23.75 -5.65 21.16
CA VAL A 212 23.05 -6.40 20.11
C VAL A 212 23.23 -5.69 18.77
N ALA A 213 23.78 -6.41 17.79
CA ALA A 213 23.94 -5.86 16.45
C ALA A 213 22.58 -5.74 15.72
N PRO A 214 22.35 -4.66 14.96
CA PRO A 214 21.07 -4.41 14.27
C PRO A 214 20.63 -5.54 13.32
N GLU A 215 21.60 -6.31 12.82
CA GLU A 215 21.34 -7.41 11.89
C GLU A 215 20.55 -8.55 12.52
N LEU A 216 20.69 -8.77 13.84
CA LEU A 216 20.01 -9.82 14.58
C LEU A 216 18.48 -9.60 14.62
N TRP A 217 18.04 -8.35 14.57
CA TRP A 217 16.62 -8.00 14.55
C TRP A 217 15.93 -8.32 13.23
N LYS A 218 16.67 -8.47 12.12
CA LYS A 218 16.10 -8.81 10.81
C LYS A 218 15.38 -10.14 10.79
N ALA A 219 15.84 -11.12 11.57
CA ALA A 219 15.17 -12.41 11.70
C ALA A 219 13.81 -12.25 12.40
N VAL A 220 13.76 -11.46 13.47
CA VAL A 220 12.55 -11.12 14.23
C VAL A 220 11.54 -10.40 13.33
N GLU A 221 11.96 -9.32 12.67
CA GLU A 221 11.12 -8.56 11.73
C GLU A 221 10.56 -9.45 10.61
N SER A 222 11.42 -10.29 10.02
CA SER A 222 11.02 -11.19 8.94
C SER A 222 10.00 -12.23 9.38
N ALA A 223 10.14 -12.80 10.59
CA ALA A 223 9.20 -13.78 11.14
C ALA A 223 7.81 -13.16 11.35
N ILE A 224 7.74 -11.98 11.97
CA ILE A 224 6.49 -11.26 12.20
C ILE A 224 5.85 -10.87 10.87
N LEU A 225 6.63 -10.30 9.95
CA LEU A 225 6.14 -9.85 8.65
C LEU A 225 5.61 -11.01 7.79
N LYS A 226 6.25 -12.18 7.86
CA LYS A 226 5.78 -13.41 7.18
C LYS A 226 4.43 -13.85 7.74
N GLY A 227 4.26 -13.85 9.06
CA GLY A 227 2.98 -14.16 9.71
C GLY A 227 1.88 -13.18 9.31
N ALA A 228 2.15 -11.89 9.36
CA ALA A 228 1.21 -10.84 8.97
C ALA A 228 0.76 -10.97 7.50
N ARG A 229 1.69 -11.25 6.58
CA ARG A 229 1.37 -11.48 5.15
C ARG A 229 0.57 -12.75 4.91
N GLY A 230 0.82 -13.79 5.71
CA GLY A 230 0.15 -15.08 5.63
C GLY A 230 -1.26 -15.12 6.25
N GLY A 231 -1.71 -14.03 6.92
CA GLY A 231 -2.97 -14.01 7.67
C GLY A 231 -2.90 -14.80 8.98
N ALA A 232 -1.70 -14.96 9.53
CA ALA A 232 -1.43 -15.61 10.81
C ALA A 232 -0.58 -14.67 11.70
N LEU A 233 -1.06 -13.44 11.91
CA LEU A 233 -0.32 -12.40 12.63
C LEU A 233 0.09 -12.84 14.04
N ALA A 234 -0.82 -13.48 14.79
CA ALA A 234 -0.53 -13.99 16.13
C ALA A 234 0.63 -15.00 16.12
N GLY A 235 0.62 -15.95 15.19
CA GLY A 235 1.70 -16.92 15.03
C GLY A 235 3.03 -16.25 14.64
N GLY A 236 2.97 -15.23 13.80
CA GLY A 236 4.14 -14.42 13.44
C GLY A 236 4.72 -13.66 14.63
N LEU A 237 3.86 -13.04 15.47
CA LEU A 237 4.27 -12.38 16.70
C LEU A 237 4.89 -13.34 17.70
N ILE A 238 4.25 -14.48 17.96
CA ILE A 238 4.78 -15.51 18.88
C ILE A 238 6.17 -15.98 18.43
N ASN A 239 6.34 -16.28 17.15
CA ASN A 239 7.64 -16.65 16.61
C ASN A 239 8.68 -15.52 16.70
N GLY A 240 8.27 -14.29 16.40
CA GLY A 240 9.12 -13.12 16.55
C GLY A 240 9.56 -12.88 18.00
N ILE A 241 8.65 -13.03 18.97
CA ILE A 241 8.93 -12.93 20.41
C ILE A 241 9.93 -14.01 20.83
N SER A 242 9.75 -15.25 20.38
CA SER A 242 10.69 -16.33 20.68
C SER A 242 12.10 -16.03 20.14
N LEU A 243 12.21 -15.58 18.90
CA LEU A 243 13.51 -15.18 18.31
C LEU A 243 14.11 -13.96 19.04
N CYS A 244 13.28 -13.02 19.47
CA CYS A 244 13.73 -11.89 20.29
C CYS A 244 14.29 -12.38 21.63
N ALA A 245 13.58 -13.30 22.29
CA ALA A 245 14.04 -13.91 23.55
C ALA A 245 15.38 -14.63 23.39
N ASP A 246 15.59 -15.37 22.30
CA ASP A 246 16.86 -16.05 22.02
C ASP A 246 18.03 -15.06 21.91
N VAL A 247 17.83 -13.93 21.25
CA VAL A 247 18.83 -12.85 21.14
C VAL A 247 19.08 -12.19 22.50
N LEU A 248 18.02 -11.96 23.28
CA LEU A 248 18.14 -11.31 24.59
C LEU A 248 18.77 -12.24 25.62
N GLU A 249 18.43 -13.53 25.64
CA GLU A 249 19.02 -14.52 26.55
C GLU A 249 20.54 -14.61 26.40
N GLU A 250 21.05 -14.52 25.18
CA GLU A 250 22.50 -14.56 24.92
C GLU A 250 23.24 -13.36 25.51
N HIS A 251 22.62 -12.17 25.50
CA HIS A 251 23.28 -10.92 25.89
C HIS A 251 22.84 -10.38 27.26
N PHE A 252 21.63 -10.76 27.66
CA PHE A 252 20.93 -10.28 28.86
C PHE A 252 20.22 -11.45 29.56
N PRO A 253 20.93 -12.49 30.03
CA PRO A 253 20.32 -13.65 30.66
C PRO A 253 19.61 -13.26 31.95
N TRP A 254 18.54 -13.98 32.26
CA TRP A 254 17.78 -13.77 33.50
C TRP A 254 18.67 -13.80 34.74
N ARG A 255 18.33 -13.01 35.74
CA ARG A 255 19.05 -12.90 37.01
C ARG A 255 18.11 -13.00 38.19
N GLU A 256 18.59 -13.59 39.29
CA GLU A 256 17.82 -13.64 40.53
C GLU A 256 17.58 -12.23 41.09
N GLY A 257 16.29 -11.94 41.38
CA GLY A 257 15.87 -10.59 41.85
C GLY A 257 15.40 -9.67 40.73
N ASP A 258 15.40 -10.12 39.48
CA ASP A 258 14.79 -9.38 38.38
C ASP A 258 13.28 -9.19 38.59
N ARG A 259 12.79 -8.01 38.25
CA ARG A 259 11.36 -7.65 38.38
C ARG A 259 10.82 -7.32 37.02
N ASN A 260 9.66 -7.88 36.73
CA ASN A 260 8.89 -7.44 35.56
C ASN A 260 8.48 -5.97 35.77
N GLU A 261 9.02 -5.09 34.92
CA GLU A 261 8.83 -3.63 35.00
C GLU A 261 7.71 -3.14 34.09
N LEU A 262 7.40 -3.90 33.04
CA LEU A 262 6.39 -3.55 32.05
C LEU A 262 5.32 -4.67 31.95
N PRO A 263 4.10 -4.35 31.51
CA PRO A 263 3.04 -5.36 31.42
C PRO A 263 3.23 -6.29 30.23
N ASP A 264 3.23 -7.60 30.44
CA ASP A 264 3.37 -8.69 29.44
C ASP A 264 2.14 -8.82 28.54
N ARG A 265 1.65 -7.75 28.00
CA ARG A 265 0.44 -7.79 27.19
C ARG A 265 0.65 -7.23 25.79
N LEU A 266 0.01 -7.87 24.84
CA LEU A 266 -0.12 -7.31 23.51
C LEU A 266 -0.96 -6.02 23.54
N ILE A 267 -0.39 -4.93 23.06
CA ILE A 267 -1.09 -3.65 22.91
C ILE A 267 -1.61 -3.55 21.49
N VAL A 268 -2.92 -3.41 21.36
CA VAL A 268 -3.59 -3.20 20.07
C VAL A 268 -4.20 -1.81 20.06
N ARG A 269 -3.88 -1.02 19.03
CA ARG A 269 -4.45 0.30 18.83
C ARG A 269 -5.21 0.36 17.51
N VAL A 270 -6.40 0.90 17.61
CA VAL A 270 -7.29 1.19 16.49
C VAL A 270 -7.40 2.70 16.41
N GLU A 271 -6.84 3.27 15.36
CA GLU A 271 -6.94 4.70 15.03
C GLU A 271 -7.78 4.91 13.79
#